data_0afc524d958180e28058d6f8f591885d
#
_entry.id   0afc524d958180e28058d6f8f591885d
#
_cell.length_a   1.000
_cell.length_b   1.000
_cell.length_c   1.000
_cell.angle_alpha   90.00
_cell.angle_beta   90.00
_cell.angle_gamma   90.00
#
_symmetry.space_group_name_H-M   'P 1'
#
loop_
_entity.id
_entity.type
_entity.pdbx_description
1 polymer ?
#
loop_
_entity_poly.entity_id
_entity_poly.type
_entity_poly.pdbx_seq_one_letter_code
_entity_poly.pdbx_strand_id
1 'polypeptide(L)'
;MSVKYILTAFVAALILVSCGKKQEKPVETAPVEETKTEPSIHRLPQYHFTDSVQVGQRTYVYTLHREAVDSLGSVSDEYGDHYVNTYYTLDIKRGGSQFYSKRFTKQTLAGKLPADFMKNGILDGFRFFRVDDGKLVFSLCVSYPDSDLSSPFLLTIGPDGSSTITKDEYMDVEGGEEESTAP
;
A
#
# COMPACT_ATOMS: atom_id res chain seq x y z
N MET A 1 -7.93 49.26 68.44
CA MET A 1 -8.98 50.26 68.75
C MET A 1 -10.03 50.18 67.71
N SER A 2 -11.14 49.74 68.17
CA SER A 2 -12.54 50.22 68.01
C SER A 2 -13.12 49.97 66.60
N VAL A 3 -13.98 49.02 66.46
CA VAL A 3 -15.40 48.94 66.86
C VAL A 3 -16.28 49.91 66.02
N LYS A 4 -17.21 49.45 65.26
CA LYS A 4 -18.67 49.37 65.45
C LYS A 4 -19.36 49.19 64.05
N TYR A 5 -20.03 48.13 63.86
CA TYR A 5 -21.49 47.88 63.90
C TYR A 5 -22.39 48.94 63.24
N ILE A 6 -23.26 48.44 62.36
CA ILE A 6 -24.74 48.59 62.34
C ILE A 6 -25.18 48.20 60.94
N LEU A 7 -25.82 47.12 60.69
CA LEU A 7 -27.18 46.60 60.90
C LEU A 7 -28.24 47.25 59.98
N THR A 8 -29.00 46.37 59.38
CA THR A 8 -30.33 46.46 58.75
C THR A 8 -30.40 47.10 57.34
N ALA A 9 -31.03 46.49 56.35
CA ALA A 9 -32.44 46.08 56.32
C ALA A 9 -32.76 45.18 55.16
N PHE A 10 -33.60 44.29 55.41
CA PHE A 10 -34.41 43.39 54.61
C PHE A 10 -35.17 44.10 53.53
N VAL A 11 -35.04 43.69 52.28
CA VAL A 11 -36.09 43.79 51.25
C VAL A 11 -36.08 42.53 50.42
N ALA A 12 -37.11 41.74 50.59
CA ALA A 12 -37.48 40.64 49.75
C ALA A 12 -37.98 41.17 48.40
N ALA A 13 -37.35 40.77 47.32
CA ALA A 13 -37.92 40.95 45.99
C ALA A 13 -37.90 39.59 45.29
N LEU A 14 -39.08 39.03 45.12
CA LEU A 14 -39.33 37.90 44.25
C LEU A 14 -38.85 38.24 42.83
N ILE A 15 -37.90 37.49 42.35
CA ILE A 15 -37.60 37.50 40.92
C ILE A 15 -38.11 36.19 40.33
N LEU A 16 -39.12 36.31 39.51
CA LEU A 16 -39.72 35.30 38.65
C LEU A 16 -38.61 34.68 37.76
N VAL A 17 -38.43 33.38 37.92
CA VAL A 17 -37.61 32.60 36.98
C VAL A 17 -38.32 32.55 35.65
N SER A 18 -37.98 33.45 34.77
CA SER A 18 -38.34 33.34 33.34
C SER A 18 -37.42 32.32 32.69
N CYS A 19 -37.98 31.15 32.46
CA CYS A 19 -37.36 30.10 31.64
C CYS A 19 -37.33 30.57 30.17
N GLY A 20 -36.35 31.40 29.82
CA GLY A 20 -36.09 31.73 28.45
C GLY A 20 -35.50 30.53 27.70
N LYS A 21 -36.31 29.88 26.85
CA LYS A 21 -35.82 28.96 25.84
C LYS A 21 -34.79 29.72 25.01
N LYS A 22 -33.53 29.36 25.16
CA LYS A 22 -32.48 29.74 24.24
C LYS A 22 -32.83 29.09 22.90
N GLN A 23 -33.35 29.87 21.97
CA GLN A 23 -33.39 29.49 20.57
C GLN A 23 -31.93 29.31 20.11
N GLU A 24 -31.53 28.09 19.97
CA GLU A 24 -30.33 27.77 19.19
C GLU A 24 -30.63 28.24 17.76
N LYS A 25 -29.94 29.30 17.36
CA LYS A 25 -29.84 29.66 15.95
C LYS A 25 -29.34 28.43 15.21
N PRO A 26 -29.95 28.02 14.10
CA PRO A 26 -29.36 27.03 13.23
C PRO A 26 -27.94 27.52 12.88
N VAL A 27 -26.93 26.74 13.26
CA VAL A 27 -25.59 26.90 12.72
C VAL A 27 -25.78 26.59 11.24
N GLU A 28 -25.81 27.62 10.43
CA GLU A 28 -25.71 27.54 8.99
C GLU A 28 -24.36 26.90 8.72
N THR A 29 -24.36 25.59 8.53
CA THR A 29 -23.20 24.83 8.07
C THR A 29 -22.89 25.41 6.69
N ALA A 30 -21.89 26.28 6.64
CA ALA A 30 -21.33 26.71 5.37
C ALA A 30 -21.03 25.44 4.56
N PRO A 31 -21.39 25.38 3.28
CA PRO A 31 -20.99 24.28 2.43
C PRO A 31 -19.47 24.18 2.55
N VAL A 32 -18.99 23.02 3.00
CA VAL A 32 -17.57 22.69 2.85
C VAL A 32 -17.38 22.67 1.34
N GLU A 33 -16.77 23.70 0.79
CA GLU A 33 -16.25 23.67 -0.56
C GLU A 33 -15.27 22.49 -0.58
N GLU A 34 -15.71 21.39 -1.18
CA GLU A 34 -14.81 20.33 -1.60
C GLU A 34 -13.79 20.98 -2.52
N THR A 35 -12.65 21.31 -1.96
CA THR A 35 -11.51 21.76 -2.75
C THR A 35 -11.17 20.59 -3.64
N LYS A 36 -11.59 20.66 -4.90
CA LYS A 36 -11.25 19.69 -5.94
C LYS A 36 -9.74 19.75 -6.09
N THR A 37 -9.03 18.92 -5.35
CA THR A 37 -7.58 18.80 -5.44
C THR A 37 -7.27 18.35 -6.88
N GLU A 38 -6.39 19.07 -7.57
CA GLU A 38 -5.96 18.64 -8.90
C GLU A 38 -5.26 17.28 -8.78
N PRO A 39 -5.49 16.36 -9.74
CA PRO A 39 -4.86 15.05 -9.74
C PRO A 39 -3.34 15.17 -9.64
N SER A 40 -2.74 14.42 -8.72
CA SER A 40 -1.29 14.39 -8.53
C SER A 40 -0.65 13.23 -9.29
N ILE A 41 0.66 13.33 -9.54
CA ILE A 41 1.44 12.27 -10.20
C ILE A 41 2.39 11.66 -9.20
N HIS A 42 2.16 10.39 -8.89
CA HIS A 42 2.95 9.60 -7.96
C HIS A 42 3.92 8.69 -8.69
N ARG A 43 5.12 8.59 -8.14
CA ARG A 43 6.18 7.70 -8.63
C ARG A 43 6.76 6.93 -7.46
N LEU A 44 6.77 5.61 -7.57
CA LEU A 44 7.51 4.83 -6.58
C LEU A 44 9.00 5.21 -6.64
N PRO A 45 9.65 5.38 -5.48
CA PRO A 45 11.07 5.71 -5.44
C PRO A 45 11.92 4.68 -6.19
N GLN A 46 13.01 5.13 -6.79
CA GLN A 46 14.01 4.21 -7.33
C GLN A 46 14.52 3.30 -6.19
N TYR A 47 14.67 2.02 -6.49
CA TYR A 47 15.09 1.01 -5.54
C TYR A 47 16.23 0.19 -6.11
N HIS A 48 17.29 0.01 -5.34
CA HIS A 48 18.42 -0.84 -5.68
C HIS A 48 18.79 -1.67 -4.45
N PHE A 49 18.79 -2.98 -4.61
CA PHE A 49 19.07 -3.90 -3.52
C PHE A 49 19.92 -5.07 -4.04
N THR A 50 20.99 -5.40 -3.33
CA THR A 50 21.85 -6.53 -3.63
C THR A 50 22.01 -7.38 -2.39
N ASP A 51 21.88 -8.69 -2.54
CA ASP A 51 22.09 -9.67 -1.49
C ASP A 51 22.56 -10.99 -2.10
N SER A 52 22.84 -11.98 -1.26
CA SER A 52 23.29 -13.28 -1.71
C SER A 52 22.60 -14.42 -0.97
N VAL A 53 22.45 -15.54 -1.65
CA VAL A 53 21.88 -16.76 -1.09
C VAL A 53 22.74 -17.96 -1.46
N GLN A 54 22.88 -18.88 -0.51
CA GLN A 54 23.63 -20.11 -0.74
C GLN A 54 22.67 -21.28 -1.02
N VAL A 55 22.93 -21.99 -2.11
CA VAL A 55 22.17 -23.20 -2.50
C VAL A 55 23.16 -24.34 -2.67
N GLY A 56 23.20 -25.23 -1.69
CA GLY A 56 24.25 -26.25 -1.59
C GLY A 56 25.64 -25.61 -1.47
N GLN A 57 26.53 -25.93 -2.40
CA GLN A 57 27.90 -25.35 -2.45
C GLN A 57 28.01 -24.12 -3.35
N ARG A 58 26.89 -23.60 -3.88
CA ARG A 58 26.88 -22.50 -4.84
C ARG A 58 26.32 -21.23 -4.19
N THR A 59 27.02 -20.12 -4.35
CA THR A 59 26.54 -18.81 -3.94
C THR A 59 25.96 -18.08 -5.15
N TYR A 60 24.75 -17.56 -4.98
CA TYR A 60 24.07 -16.72 -5.93
C TYR A 60 24.00 -15.31 -5.35
N VAL A 61 24.52 -14.34 -6.08
CA VAL A 61 24.40 -12.90 -5.74
C VAL A 61 23.33 -12.33 -6.64
N TYR A 62 22.27 -11.77 -6.07
CA TYR A 62 21.19 -11.18 -6.85
C TYR A 62 21.09 -9.69 -6.59
N THR A 63 20.72 -8.96 -7.63
CA THR A 63 20.47 -7.52 -7.60
C THR A 63 19.06 -7.26 -8.15
N LEU A 64 18.27 -6.51 -7.40
CA LEU A 64 16.97 -6.00 -7.80
C LEU A 64 17.08 -4.49 -7.99
N HIS A 65 16.63 -4.02 -9.13
CA HIS A 65 16.50 -2.60 -9.45
C HIS A 65 15.08 -2.29 -9.87
N ARG A 66 14.45 -1.25 -9.27
CA ARG A 66 13.12 -0.74 -9.65
C ARG A 66 13.23 0.69 -10.13
N GLU A 67 12.45 0.99 -11.15
CA GLU A 67 12.30 2.35 -11.67
C GLU A 67 10.88 2.57 -12.20
N ALA A 68 10.30 3.76 -11.88
CA ALA A 68 9.05 4.24 -12.45
C ALA A 68 9.35 5.05 -13.72
N VAL A 69 8.74 4.66 -14.85
CA VAL A 69 9.06 5.28 -16.15
C VAL A 69 7.80 5.61 -16.95
N ASP A 70 7.75 6.82 -17.50
CA ASP A 70 6.57 7.34 -18.22
C ASP A 70 6.22 6.51 -19.47
N SER A 71 7.20 5.91 -20.12
CA SER A 71 6.97 5.09 -21.31
C SER A 71 6.12 3.83 -21.04
N LEU A 72 5.95 3.43 -19.78
CA LEU A 72 5.04 2.36 -19.37
C LEU A 72 3.62 2.87 -19.06
N GLY A 73 3.38 4.19 -19.18
CA GLY A 73 2.12 4.82 -18.82
C GLY A 73 1.87 4.87 -17.32
N SER A 74 0.66 5.24 -16.94
CA SER A 74 0.21 5.32 -15.54
C SER A 74 -1.14 4.64 -15.37
N VAL A 75 -1.51 4.38 -14.11
CA VAL A 75 -2.86 4.01 -13.69
C VAL A 75 -3.42 5.11 -12.81
N SER A 76 -4.75 5.21 -12.72
CA SER A 76 -5.40 6.17 -11.82
C SER A 76 -6.09 5.42 -10.69
N ASP A 77 -6.05 5.99 -9.50
CA ASP A 77 -6.87 5.55 -8.38
C ASP A 77 -8.31 6.09 -8.49
N GLU A 78 -9.12 5.87 -7.47
CA GLU A 78 -10.51 6.33 -7.39
C GLU A 78 -10.64 7.85 -7.19
N TYR A 79 -9.59 8.52 -6.72
CA TYR A 79 -9.54 9.96 -6.50
C TYR A 79 -9.04 10.73 -7.74
N GLY A 80 -8.55 10.01 -8.75
CA GLY A 80 -8.03 10.56 -9.99
C GLY A 80 -6.51 10.81 -9.96
N ASP A 81 -5.82 10.45 -8.90
CA ASP A 81 -4.37 10.54 -8.83
C ASP A 81 -3.72 9.51 -9.76
N HIS A 82 -2.59 9.88 -10.36
CA HIS A 82 -1.89 9.07 -11.35
C HIS A 82 -0.65 8.41 -10.75
N TYR A 83 -0.51 7.11 -10.93
CA TYR A 83 0.62 6.31 -10.47
C TYR A 83 1.38 5.77 -11.67
N VAL A 84 2.63 6.21 -11.83
CA VAL A 84 3.46 5.81 -12.97
C VAL A 84 3.86 4.35 -12.83
N ASN A 85 3.67 3.58 -13.92
CA ASN A 85 4.04 2.17 -13.96
C ASN A 85 5.55 1.98 -13.79
N THR A 86 5.92 0.86 -13.20
CA THR A 86 7.30 0.48 -12.88
C THR A 86 7.79 -0.69 -13.70
N TYR A 87 9.09 -0.81 -13.77
CA TYR A 87 9.73 -2.09 -14.06
C TYR A 87 10.68 -2.48 -12.92
N TYR A 88 10.96 -3.77 -12.83
CA TYR A 88 12.07 -4.32 -12.06
C TYR A 88 13.05 -5.03 -13.01
N THR A 89 14.34 -4.91 -12.72
CA THR A 89 15.35 -5.79 -13.29
C THR A 89 15.89 -6.69 -12.20
N LEU A 90 15.91 -7.99 -12.47
CA LEU A 90 16.55 -8.98 -11.61
C LEU A 90 17.78 -9.49 -12.34
N ASP A 91 18.95 -9.25 -11.76
CA ASP A 91 20.24 -9.78 -12.18
C ASP A 91 20.76 -10.75 -11.14
N ILE A 92 21.14 -11.96 -11.57
CA ILE A 92 21.72 -12.97 -10.68
C ILE A 92 23.07 -13.41 -11.24
N LYS A 93 24.07 -13.41 -10.38
CA LYS A 93 25.41 -13.96 -10.66
C LYS A 93 25.63 -15.24 -9.87
N ARG A 94 26.28 -16.21 -10.47
CA ARG A 94 26.72 -17.45 -9.85
C ARG A 94 28.22 -17.62 -10.06
N GLY A 95 29.01 -17.70 -8.97
CA GLY A 95 30.45 -17.77 -9.09
C GLY A 95 31.09 -16.58 -9.84
N GLY A 96 30.49 -15.38 -9.69
CA GLY A 96 30.94 -14.16 -10.37
C GLY A 96 30.45 -13.97 -11.82
N SER A 97 29.95 -15.02 -12.48
CA SER A 97 29.43 -14.96 -13.85
C SER A 97 27.91 -14.72 -13.88
N GLN A 98 27.45 -14.02 -14.94
CA GLN A 98 26.01 -13.81 -15.15
C GLN A 98 25.31 -15.17 -15.27
N PHE A 99 24.29 -15.38 -14.45
CA PHE A 99 23.49 -16.60 -14.41
C PHE A 99 22.07 -16.35 -14.93
N TYR A 100 21.47 -15.23 -14.54
CA TYR A 100 20.12 -14.84 -14.94
C TYR A 100 20.03 -13.32 -15.04
N SER A 101 19.30 -12.80 -16.03
CA SER A 101 18.99 -11.37 -16.13
C SER A 101 17.66 -11.21 -16.85
N LYS A 102 16.73 -10.49 -16.24
CA LYS A 102 15.44 -10.22 -16.86
C LYS A 102 14.79 -8.96 -16.29
N ARG A 103 14.13 -8.21 -17.18
CA ARG A 103 13.26 -7.10 -16.80
C ARG A 103 11.82 -7.59 -16.68
N PHE A 104 11.14 -7.13 -15.65
CA PHE A 104 9.76 -7.45 -15.31
C PHE A 104 8.93 -6.16 -15.29
N THR A 105 7.80 -6.20 -15.95
CA THR A 105 6.74 -5.20 -15.88
C THR A 105 5.43 -5.95 -15.60
N LYS A 106 4.33 -5.25 -15.32
CA LYS A 106 3.04 -5.95 -15.19
C LYS A 106 2.65 -6.71 -16.47
N GLN A 107 3.11 -6.27 -17.67
CA GLN A 107 2.90 -6.99 -18.92
C GLN A 107 3.62 -8.35 -18.96
N THR A 108 4.69 -8.52 -18.20
CA THR A 108 5.35 -9.83 -18.04
C THR A 108 4.43 -10.87 -17.40
N LEU A 109 3.40 -10.40 -16.67
CA LEU A 109 2.39 -11.21 -16.00
C LEU A 109 1.10 -11.35 -16.84
N ALA A 110 1.08 -10.84 -18.07
CA ALA A 110 -0.09 -10.93 -18.95
C ALA A 110 -0.54 -12.39 -19.13
N GLY A 111 -1.86 -12.62 -19.10
CA GLY A 111 -2.46 -13.96 -19.15
C GLY A 111 -2.50 -14.70 -17.81
N LYS A 112 -1.83 -14.19 -16.76
CA LYS A 112 -1.90 -14.71 -15.38
C LYS A 112 -2.51 -13.68 -14.43
N LEU A 113 -2.30 -12.41 -14.71
CA LEU A 113 -2.82 -11.28 -13.95
C LEU A 113 -4.31 -11.07 -14.31
N PRO A 114 -5.23 -10.92 -13.33
CA PRO A 114 -6.62 -10.54 -13.61
C PRO A 114 -6.71 -9.24 -14.39
N ALA A 115 -7.74 -9.11 -15.24
CA ALA A 115 -7.89 -7.96 -16.14
C ALA A 115 -7.95 -6.62 -15.40
N ASP A 116 -8.59 -6.59 -14.23
CA ASP A 116 -8.70 -5.38 -13.40
C ASP A 116 -7.34 -4.95 -12.85
N PHE A 117 -6.51 -5.89 -12.39
CA PHE A 117 -5.14 -5.62 -11.97
C PHE A 117 -4.25 -5.19 -13.14
N MET A 118 -4.47 -5.76 -14.33
CA MET A 118 -3.76 -5.31 -15.53
C MET A 118 -4.09 -3.85 -15.84
N LYS A 119 -5.34 -3.44 -15.64
CA LYS A 119 -5.81 -2.08 -15.91
C LYS A 119 -5.37 -1.09 -14.83
N ASN A 120 -5.62 -1.42 -13.56
CA ASN A 120 -5.58 -0.47 -12.44
C ASN A 120 -4.40 -0.70 -11.48
N GLY A 121 -3.67 -1.81 -11.61
CA GLY A 121 -2.55 -2.12 -10.73
C GLY A 121 -1.20 -1.64 -11.25
N ILE A 122 -0.22 -1.53 -10.35
CA ILE A 122 1.20 -1.32 -10.63
C ILE A 122 2.02 -2.49 -10.09
N LEU A 123 3.13 -2.82 -10.73
CA LEU A 123 4.09 -3.79 -10.19
C LEU A 123 4.92 -3.07 -9.12
N ASP A 124 4.56 -3.24 -7.85
CA ASP A 124 5.15 -2.50 -6.73
C ASP A 124 6.02 -3.36 -5.82
N GLY A 125 5.85 -4.68 -5.85
CA GLY A 125 6.60 -5.63 -5.03
C GLY A 125 7.46 -6.59 -5.85
N PHE A 126 8.74 -6.73 -5.47
CA PHE A 126 9.62 -7.78 -5.97
C PHE A 126 10.74 -8.03 -4.95
N ARG A 127 10.81 -9.27 -4.42
CA ARG A 127 11.80 -9.63 -3.40
C ARG A 127 12.19 -11.10 -3.50
N PHE A 128 13.38 -11.45 -3.00
CA PHE A 128 13.71 -12.85 -2.73
C PHE A 128 12.77 -13.40 -1.66
N PHE A 129 12.29 -14.61 -1.86
CA PHE A 129 11.35 -15.25 -0.95
C PHE A 129 11.99 -16.44 -0.23
N ARG A 130 12.47 -17.44 -0.98
CA ARG A 130 13.10 -18.65 -0.42
C ARG A 130 13.92 -19.43 -1.46
N VAL A 131 14.66 -20.42 -0.95
CA VAL A 131 15.14 -21.54 -1.77
C VAL A 131 14.17 -22.69 -1.59
N ASP A 132 13.80 -23.31 -2.71
CA ASP A 132 12.87 -24.43 -2.74
C ASP A 132 13.38 -25.50 -3.71
N ASP A 133 13.74 -26.69 -3.19
CA ASP A 133 14.31 -27.78 -3.96
C ASP A 133 15.44 -27.35 -4.91
N GLY A 134 16.39 -26.57 -4.36
CA GLY A 134 17.54 -26.09 -5.11
C GLY A 134 17.25 -24.98 -6.13
N LYS A 135 16.02 -24.45 -6.17
CA LYS A 135 15.58 -23.37 -7.02
C LYS A 135 15.49 -22.06 -6.22
N LEU A 136 15.74 -20.95 -6.87
CA LEU A 136 15.53 -19.62 -6.30
C LEU A 136 14.08 -19.21 -6.53
N VAL A 137 13.38 -18.82 -5.47
CA VAL A 137 12.00 -18.36 -5.54
C VAL A 137 11.96 -16.90 -5.11
N PHE A 138 11.40 -16.05 -5.97
CA PHE A 138 11.15 -14.64 -5.72
C PHE A 138 9.63 -14.40 -5.70
N SER A 139 9.17 -13.49 -4.86
CA SER A 139 7.80 -13.01 -4.83
C SER A 139 7.69 -11.71 -5.62
N LEU A 140 6.68 -11.62 -6.48
CA LEU A 140 6.27 -10.41 -7.19
C LEU A 140 4.85 -10.05 -6.78
N CYS A 141 4.53 -8.76 -6.76
CA CYS A 141 3.20 -8.29 -6.44
C CYS A 141 2.77 -7.17 -7.39
N VAL A 142 1.54 -7.25 -7.88
CA VAL A 142 0.85 -6.15 -8.54
C VAL A 142 -0.27 -5.70 -7.62
N SER A 143 -0.24 -4.45 -7.19
CA SER A 143 -1.20 -3.89 -6.24
C SER A 143 -1.94 -2.71 -6.84
N TYR A 144 -3.17 -2.47 -6.38
CA TYR A 144 -3.84 -1.20 -6.63
C TYR A 144 -3.16 -0.11 -5.79
N PRO A 145 -2.86 1.05 -6.38
CA PRO A 145 -2.33 2.17 -5.62
C PRO A 145 -3.23 2.53 -4.43
N ASP A 146 -2.61 2.85 -3.30
CA ASP A 146 -3.25 3.27 -2.04
C ASP A 146 -4.38 2.35 -1.55
N SER A 147 -4.23 1.03 -1.80
CA SER A 147 -5.23 0.02 -1.49
C SER A 147 -4.54 -1.27 -0.98
N ASP A 148 -5.28 -2.07 -0.22
CA ASP A 148 -4.85 -3.39 0.23
C ASP A 148 -5.00 -4.47 -0.85
N LEU A 149 -5.60 -4.11 -1.99
CA LEU A 149 -5.83 -5.07 -3.06
C LEU A 149 -4.53 -5.39 -3.79
N SER A 150 -4.14 -6.66 -3.79
CA SER A 150 -2.92 -7.12 -4.41
C SER A 150 -3.11 -8.47 -5.11
N SER A 151 -2.27 -8.73 -6.10
CA SER A 151 -2.21 -10.00 -6.82
C SER A 151 -0.77 -10.52 -6.78
N PRO A 152 -0.48 -11.49 -5.90
CA PRO A 152 0.86 -12.02 -5.71
C PRO A 152 1.21 -13.12 -6.71
N PHE A 153 2.50 -13.20 -7.05
CA PHE A 153 3.07 -14.21 -7.95
C PHE A 153 4.40 -14.72 -7.40
N LEU A 154 4.76 -15.94 -7.79
CA LEU A 154 6.06 -16.55 -7.55
C LEU A 154 6.82 -16.71 -8.85
N LEU A 155 8.03 -16.16 -8.91
CA LEU A 155 9.03 -16.45 -9.94
C LEU A 155 9.96 -17.52 -9.41
N THR A 156 9.95 -18.68 -10.02
CA THR A 156 10.87 -19.78 -9.70
C THR A 156 11.95 -19.88 -10.76
N ILE A 157 13.22 -19.88 -10.36
CA ILE A 157 14.39 -19.98 -11.23
C ILE A 157 15.14 -21.27 -10.93
N GLY A 158 15.23 -22.14 -11.91
CA GLY A 158 15.91 -23.43 -11.84
C GLY A 158 17.44 -23.30 -11.84
N PRO A 159 18.16 -24.39 -11.50
CA PRO A 159 19.62 -24.42 -11.47
C PRO A 159 20.26 -24.29 -12.85
N ASP A 160 19.49 -24.46 -13.91
CA ASP A 160 19.85 -24.27 -15.33
C ASP A 160 19.55 -22.84 -15.83
N GLY A 161 18.94 -21.97 -14.99
CA GLY A 161 18.54 -20.62 -15.36
C GLY A 161 17.16 -20.56 -16.05
N SER A 162 16.45 -21.68 -16.22
CA SER A 162 15.05 -21.67 -16.63
C SER A 162 14.19 -20.96 -15.59
N SER A 163 13.12 -20.29 -16.03
CA SER A 163 12.26 -19.57 -15.09
C SER A 163 10.77 -19.74 -15.39
N THR A 164 9.97 -19.84 -14.34
CA THR A 164 8.51 -19.96 -14.43
C THR A 164 7.87 -18.98 -13.47
N ILE A 165 6.75 -18.37 -13.87
CA ILE A 165 5.92 -17.52 -13.02
C ILE A 165 4.60 -18.24 -12.78
N THR A 166 4.19 -18.32 -11.52
CA THR A 166 2.89 -18.86 -11.09
C THR A 166 2.18 -17.84 -10.19
N LYS A 167 0.86 -17.88 -10.14
CA LYS A 167 0.10 -17.14 -9.13
C LYS A 167 0.41 -17.75 -7.75
N ASP A 168 0.53 -16.90 -6.74
CA ASP A 168 0.68 -17.36 -5.34
C ASP A 168 -0.71 -17.44 -4.69
N GLU A 169 -1.28 -18.64 -4.70
CA GLU A 169 -2.62 -18.87 -4.16
C GLU A 169 -2.67 -18.83 -2.62
N TYR A 170 -1.52 -18.95 -1.95
CA TYR A 170 -1.46 -18.96 -0.48
C TYR A 170 -1.58 -17.55 0.13
N MET A 171 -1.24 -16.52 -0.61
CA MET A 171 -1.37 -15.12 -0.14
C MET A 171 -2.72 -14.48 -0.52
N ASP A 172 -3.52 -15.11 -1.38
CA ASP A 172 -4.87 -14.65 -1.73
C ASP A 172 -5.89 -14.95 -0.59
N VAL A 173 -5.54 -15.72 0.44
CA VAL A 173 -6.50 -16.27 1.42
C VAL A 173 -6.56 -15.47 2.72
N GLU A 174 -5.66 -14.53 2.98
CA GLU A 174 -5.65 -13.76 4.23
C GLU A 174 -6.66 -12.58 4.27
N GLY A 175 -7.50 -12.41 3.24
CA GLY A 175 -8.60 -11.44 3.23
C GLY A 175 -10.00 -12.04 3.37
N GLY A 176 -10.14 -13.34 3.53
CA GLY A 176 -11.43 -14.04 3.71
C GLY A 176 -11.72 -14.28 5.19
N GLU A 177 -12.80 -13.72 5.69
CA GLU A 177 -13.35 -13.85 7.01
C GLU A 177 -13.38 -15.32 7.45
N GLU A 178 -12.72 -15.62 8.58
CA GLU A 178 -13.01 -16.85 9.33
C GLU A 178 -14.46 -16.79 9.80
N GLU A 179 -15.36 -17.42 9.06
CA GLU A 179 -16.70 -17.71 9.53
C GLU A 179 -16.58 -18.73 10.69
N SER A 180 -16.53 -18.17 11.91
CA SER A 180 -16.56 -18.92 13.15
C SER A 180 -17.88 -19.68 13.23
N THR A 181 -17.90 -20.92 12.77
CA THR A 181 -18.90 -21.91 13.19
C THR A 181 -18.45 -22.52 14.51
N ALA A 182 -18.87 -21.92 15.60
CA ALA A 182 -18.86 -22.57 16.92
C ALA A 182 -20.09 -23.47 17.05
N PRO A 183 -19.97 -24.67 17.69
CA PRO A 183 -21.04 -25.61 17.90
C PRO A 183 -22.07 -25.17 18.96
#